data_d1a440234d42d6ff3d3c056bbea06554
#
_entry.id   d1a440234d42d6ff3d3c056bbea06554
#
_cell.length_a   1.000
_cell.length_b   1.000
_cell.length_c   1.000
_cell.angle_alpha   90.00
_cell.angle_beta   90.00
_cell.angle_gamma   90.00
#
_symmetry.space_group_name_H-M   'P 1'
#
loop_
_entity.id
_entity.type
_entity.pdbx_description
1 polymer ?
#
loop_
_entity_poly.entity_id
_entity_poly.type
_entity_poly.pdbx_seq_one_letter_code
_entity_poly.pdbx_strand_id
1 'polypeptide(L)'
;MAPPQGFHLPAETDRHECTVMTWPTLQSVSGEEYDYPGGEVTATRQEIANIARAIAKYEPLHILVRDSKSGEGNGKEDTNLQSIREALGKAENVFIHESPNVHSLWARDVAPVFVRSQAGPVSISWGEKDTPGVGSGKRNNSSTIVGMILSFNQWGRKNAQTADSYTAPTAAEKINKAYVLAPFIAEGGGLMWDGEGTMLATESAILNPNRNPGIDKATMESYFAHCFGIEKTIWIPGRRGYDITDDHIDALARFAAPGVVLLGRPFHKDDAYEMESYLALKQVLGKETDAKGRKFTTIDVPEPDVQALLEKDYHPESGPVASYVNFHIVNGAVIVPAFGQEQRDADAARLIGEQFPGRKVEQVRLYQLPMQGGGIHCATQQVPAE
;
A
#
# COMPACT_ATOMS: atom_id res chain seq x y z
N MET A 1 24.28 20.95 -1.95
CA MET A 1 23.65 21.34 -0.68
C MET A 1 23.44 20.05 0.09
N ALA A 2 23.86 19.99 1.36
CA ALA A 2 23.52 18.85 2.19
C ALA A 2 21.99 18.72 2.21
N PRO A 3 21.41 17.50 2.12
CA PRO A 3 19.97 17.33 2.26
C PRO A 3 19.56 17.94 3.60
N PRO A 4 18.43 18.65 3.68
CA PRO A 4 17.93 19.05 4.98
C PRO A 4 17.78 17.76 5.79
N GLN A 5 18.46 17.72 6.94
CA GLN A 5 18.26 16.68 7.95
C GLN A 5 16.82 16.82 8.44
N GLY A 6 15.86 16.15 7.75
CA GLY A 6 14.48 16.55 7.93
C GLY A 6 13.53 15.44 8.29
N PHE A 7 13.61 14.30 7.63
CA PHE A 7 12.62 13.25 7.78
C PHE A 7 13.25 11.88 8.06
N HIS A 8 12.50 11.06 8.74
CA HIS A 8 12.81 9.66 9.02
C HIS A 8 11.56 8.83 8.71
N LEU A 9 11.75 7.71 8.04
CA LEU A 9 10.68 6.78 7.72
C LEU A 9 10.61 5.69 8.81
N PRO A 10 9.60 5.75 9.73
CA PRO A 10 9.45 4.74 10.78
C PRO A 10 9.19 3.37 10.21
N ALA A 11 9.66 2.30 10.87
CA ALA A 11 9.37 0.94 10.44
C ALA A 11 7.85 0.67 10.45
N GLU A 12 7.37 -0.18 9.56
CA GLU A 12 5.96 -0.62 9.60
C GLU A 12 5.63 -1.45 10.85
N THR A 13 6.65 -1.91 11.57
CA THR A 13 6.50 -2.59 12.86
C THR A 13 6.40 -1.66 14.05
N ASP A 14 6.68 -0.36 13.88
CA ASP A 14 6.53 0.64 14.93
C ASP A 14 5.04 0.78 15.30
N ARG A 15 4.79 1.45 16.43
CA ARG A 15 3.41 1.71 16.86
C ARG A 15 2.70 2.63 15.86
N HIS A 16 1.50 2.24 15.47
CA HIS A 16 0.61 3.06 14.63
C HIS A 16 -0.32 3.94 15.47
N GLU A 17 -0.58 5.14 14.98
CA GLU A 17 -1.69 5.97 15.43
C GLU A 17 -3.00 5.45 14.83
N CYS A 18 -2.98 5.10 13.56
CA CYS A 18 -4.13 4.56 12.82
C CYS A 18 -3.69 3.90 11.50
N THR A 19 -4.63 3.23 10.84
CA THR A 19 -4.54 2.84 9.44
C THR A 19 -5.50 3.67 8.58
N VAL A 20 -5.12 3.95 7.33
CA VAL A 20 -5.96 4.57 6.30
C VAL A 20 -6.30 3.54 5.23
N MET A 21 -7.55 3.51 4.81
CA MET A 21 -8.06 2.73 3.68
C MET A 21 -8.93 3.62 2.76
N THR A 22 -9.21 3.13 1.57
CA THR A 22 -10.17 3.73 0.64
C THR A 22 -11.26 2.72 0.30
N TRP A 23 -12.49 3.21 0.07
CA TRP A 23 -13.63 2.35 -0.22
C TRP A 23 -13.78 2.15 -1.72
N PRO A 24 -13.99 0.89 -2.20
CA PRO A 24 -14.15 0.59 -3.62
C PRO A 24 -15.37 1.28 -4.23
N THR A 25 -15.17 1.94 -5.37
CA THR A 25 -16.23 2.47 -6.22
C THR A 25 -16.54 1.51 -7.36
N LEU A 26 -17.67 1.68 -8.04
CA LEU A 26 -17.99 0.90 -9.24
C LEU A 26 -16.88 1.01 -10.30
N GLN A 27 -16.40 2.23 -10.51
CA GLN A 27 -15.37 2.50 -11.52
C GLN A 27 -14.00 1.94 -11.16
N SER A 28 -13.69 1.80 -9.86
CA SER A 28 -12.39 1.28 -9.42
C SER A 28 -12.28 -0.23 -9.54
N VAL A 29 -13.38 -0.95 -9.66
CA VAL A 29 -13.42 -2.42 -9.64
C VAL A 29 -13.66 -2.99 -11.03
N SER A 30 -14.78 -2.64 -11.67
CA SER A 30 -15.20 -3.31 -12.91
C SER A 30 -15.36 -2.35 -14.10
N GLY A 31 -15.36 -1.05 -13.87
CA GLY A 31 -15.78 -0.06 -14.87
C GLY A 31 -17.28 -0.15 -15.22
N GLU A 32 -18.06 -0.96 -14.50
CA GLU A 32 -19.48 -1.13 -14.72
C GLU A 32 -20.30 0.05 -14.21
N GLU A 33 -21.46 0.31 -14.84
CA GLU A 33 -22.38 1.37 -14.43
C GLU A 33 -23.24 1.00 -13.22
N TYR A 34 -23.38 -0.30 -12.89
CA TYR A 34 -24.29 -0.79 -11.86
C TYR A 34 -23.66 -1.88 -10.99
N ASP A 35 -23.79 -1.72 -9.66
CA ASP A 35 -23.55 -2.79 -8.70
C ASP A 35 -24.81 -3.64 -8.53
N TYR A 36 -24.65 -4.96 -8.49
CA TYR A 36 -25.74 -5.91 -8.26
C TYR A 36 -25.38 -6.90 -7.15
N PRO A 37 -26.35 -7.39 -6.38
CA PRO A 37 -26.09 -8.35 -5.30
C PRO A 37 -25.32 -9.57 -5.81
N GLY A 38 -24.15 -9.83 -5.20
CA GLY A 38 -23.24 -10.90 -5.61
C GLY A 38 -22.33 -10.57 -6.78
N GLY A 39 -22.36 -9.33 -7.31
CA GLY A 39 -21.43 -8.86 -8.33
C GLY A 39 -20.03 -8.61 -7.77
N GLU A 40 -19.08 -8.38 -8.68
CA GLU A 40 -17.66 -8.20 -8.35
C GLU A 40 -17.42 -7.04 -7.37
N VAL A 41 -18.10 -5.92 -7.55
CA VAL A 41 -17.99 -4.75 -6.66
C VAL A 41 -18.50 -5.06 -5.26
N THR A 42 -19.67 -5.70 -5.13
CA THR A 42 -20.22 -6.13 -3.83
C THR A 42 -19.27 -7.10 -3.12
N ALA A 43 -18.70 -8.07 -3.84
CA ALA A 43 -17.77 -9.04 -3.29
C ALA A 43 -16.45 -8.37 -2.86
N THR A 44 -15.92 -7.45 -3.66
CA THR A 44 -14.72 -6.65 -3.33
C THR A 44 -14.96 -5.79 -2.07
N ARG A 45 -16.11 -5.11 -1.99
CA ARG A 45 -16.49 -4.33 -0.81
C ARG A 45 -16.58 -5.19 0.44
N GLN A 46 -17.04 -6.43 0.31
CA GLN A 46 -17.10 -7.37 1.44
C GLN A 46 -15.70 -7.77 1.90
N GLU A 47 -14.74 -7.99 0.99
CA GLU A 47 -13.35 -8.28 1.35
C GLU A 47 -12.69 -7.08 2.03
N ILE A 48 -12.84 -5.87 1.50
CA ILE A 48 -12.36 -4.63 2.13
C ILE A 48 -12.98 -4.44 3.52
N ALA A 49 -14.29 -4.73 3.69
CA ALA A 49 -14.94 -4.67 5.00
C ALA A 49 -14.39 -5.73 5.97
N ASN A 50 -14.03 -6.92 5.49
CA ASN A 50 -13.40 -7.95 6.33
C ASN A 50 -12.01 -7.51 6.81
N ILE A 51 -11.20 -6.93 5.92
CA ILE A 51 -9.91 -6.33 6.27
C ILE A 51 -10.11 -5.21 7.30
N ALA A 52 -11.04 -4.29 7.04
CA ALA A 52 -11.35 -3.17 7.92
C ALA A 52 -11.75 -3.64 9.33
N ARG A 53 -12.62 -4.65 9.44
CA ARG A 53 -13.00 -5.25 10.73
C ARG A 53 -11.83 -5.93 11.45
N ALA A 54 -10.92 -6.56 10.71
CA ALA A 54 -9.73 -7.17 11.30
C ALA A 54 -8.80 -6.10 11.90
N ILE A 55 -8.54 -5.01 11.16
CA ILE A 55 -7.70 -3.89 11.60
C ILE A 55 -8.31 -3.17 12.80
N ALA A 56 -9.62 -2.86 12.76
CA ALA A 56 -10.32 -2.09 13.78
C ALA A 56 -10.34 -2.73 15.18
N LYS A 57 -10.01 -4.03 15.30
CA LYS A 57 -9.79 -4.71 16.59
C LYS A 57 -8.54 -4.21 17.32
N TYR A 58 -7.59 -3.62 16.60
CA TYR A 58 -6.23 -3.35 17.11
C TYR A 58 -5.86 -1.87 17.09
N GLU A 59 -6.41 -1.10 16.14
CA GLU A 59 -6.11 0.32 16.01
C GLU A 59 -7.24 1.08 15.33
N PRO A 60 -7.28 2.42 15.46
CA PRO A 60 -8.22 3.25 14.71
C PRO A 60 -8.04 3.08 13.21
N LEU A 61 -9.15 3.04 12.48
CA LEU A 61 -9.18 2.91 11.04
C LEU A 61 -9.94 4.08 10.42
N HIS A 62 -9.29 4.80 9.51
CA HIS A 62 -9.90 5.86 8.73
C HIS A 62 -10.16 5.38 7.31
N ILE A 63 -11.40 5.44 6.84
CA ILE A 63 -11.78 5.02 5.49
C ILE A 63 -12.28 6.23 4.72
N LEU A 64 -11.61 6.55 3.60
CA LEU A 64 -12.09 7.56 2.67
C LEU A 64 -13.06 6.91 1.70
N VAL A 65 -14.23 7.54 1.53
CA VAL A 65 -15.28 7.08 0.62
C VAL A 65 -15.64 8.20 -0.34
N ARG A 66 -15.84 7.88 -1.63
CA ARG A 66 -16.26 8.86 -2.62
C ARG A 66 -17.64 9.40 -2.27
N ASP A 67 -17.78 10.72 -2.28
CA ASP A 67 -19.05 11.38 -2.01
C ASP A 67 -20.00 11.36 -3.22
N SER A 68 -21.30 11.46 -2.94
CA SER A 68 -22.36 11.46 -3.97
C SER A 68 -22.43 12.75 -4.80
N LYS A 69 -21.75 13.82 -4.37
CA LYS A 69 -21.84 15.14 -4.98
C LYS A 69 -20.89 15.30 -6.16
N SER A 70 -19.99 14.38 -6.39
CA SER A 70 -18.97 14.42 -7.43
C SER A 70 -19.48 14.17 -8.87
N GLY A 71 -20.79 14.16 -9.09
CA GLY A 71 -21.39 14.41 -10.42
C GLY A 71 -21.40 13.26 -11.43
N GLU A 72 -20.93 12.07 -11.08
CA GLU A 72 -20.88 10.92 -12.01
C GLU A 72 -21.89 9.80 -11.69
N GLY A 73 -22.99 10.15 -11.03
CA GLY A 73 -24.09 9.20 -10.76
C GLY A 73 -25.36 9.64 -11.49
N ASN A 74 -25.99 8.71 -12.20
CA ASN A 74 -27.29 8.88 -12.87
C ASN A 74 -28.47 9.14 -11.89
N GLY A 75 -28.29 10.03 -10.90
CA GLY A 75 -29.37 10.43 -10.00
C GLY A 75 -29.89 9.36 -9.03
N LYS A 76 -29.20 8.22 -8.89
CA LYS A 76 -29.45 7.25 -7.82
C LYS A 76 -28.66 7.65 -6.57
N GLU A 77 -29.33 7.59 -5.41
CA GLU A 77 -28.78 7.89 -4.10
C GLU A 77 -27.40 7.23 -3.85
N ASP A 78 -26.58 7.90 -3.07
CA ASP A 78 -25.22 7.54 -2.74
C ASP A 78 -25.06 6.09 -2.30
N THR A 79 -24.72 5.25 -3.25
CA THR A 79 -24.50 3.84 -3.02
C THR A 79 -23.19 3.57 -2.25
N ASN A 80 -22.20 4.48 -2.29
CA ASN A 80 -20.90 4.25 -1.64
C ASN A 80 -20.99 4.39 -0.12
N LEU A 81 -21.58 5.49 0.39
CA LEU A 81 -21.73 5.70 1.83
C LEU A 81 -22.71 4.70 2.46
N GLN A 82 -23.77 4.33 1.74
CA GLN A 82 -24.71 3.32 2.18
C GLN A 82 -24.02 1.94 2.19
N SER A 83 -23.30 1.58 1.13
CA SER A 83 -22.65 0.27 1.00
C SER A 83 -21.60 0.04 2.10
N ILE A 84 -20.79 1.08 2.45
CA ILE A 84 -19.81 0.94 3.53
C ILE A 84 -20.48 0.75 4.90
N ARG A 85 -21.59 1.47 5.17
CA ARG A 85 -22.35 1.32 6.42
C ARG A 85 -23.00 -0.06 6.53
N GLU A 86 -23.54 -0.55 5.46
CA GLU A 86 -24.13 -1.89 5.40
C GLU A 86 -23.08 -2.99 5.57
N ALA A 87 -21.95 -2.90 4.86
CA ALA A 87 -20.87 -3.87 4.92
C ALA A 87 -20.16 -3.90 6.28
N LEU A 88 -19.90 -2.76 6.89
CA LEU A 88 -19.22 -2.67 8.19
C LEU A 88 -20.13 -2.88 9.38
N GLY A 89 -21.43 -2.55 9.26
CA GLY A 89 -22.37 -2.57 10.38
C GLY A 89 -21.94 -1.59 11.49
N LYS A 90 -22.00 -2.07 12.74
CA LYS A 90 -21.54 -1.31 13.94
C LYS A 90 -20.08 -1.63 14.25
N ALA A 91 -19.17 -1.35 13.35
CA ALA A 91 -17.75 -1.50 13.62
C ALA A 91 -17.26 -0.34 14.53
N GLU A 92 -16.72 -0.68 15.69
CA GLU A 92 -16.02 0.27 16.55
C GLU A 92 -14.67 0.65 15.95
N ASN A 93 -14.11 1.79 16.33
CA ASN A 93 -12.81 2.32 15.85
C ASN A 93 -12.72 2.57 14.33
N VAL A 94 -13.83 2.66 13.61
CA VAL A 94 -13.86 2.98 12.18
C VAL A 94 -14.42 4.38 11.97
N PHE A 95 -13.66 5.23 11.29
CA PHE A 95 -13.99 6.63 10.98
C PHE A 95 -14.14 6.78 9.47
N ILE A 96 -15.35 7.10 9.00
CA ILE A 96 -15.67 7.24 7.58
C ILE A 96 -15.57 8.71 7.19
N HIS A 97 -14.85 9.01 6.10
CA HIS A 97 -14.63 10.36 5.58
C HIS A 97 -15.07 10.44 4.11
N GLU A 98 -16.09 11.24 3.85
CA GLU A 98 -16.52 11.52 2.47
C GLU A 98 -15.53 12.45 1.76
N SER A 99 -15.24 12.17 0.49
CA SER A 99 -14.35 12.96 -0.36
C SER A 99 -14.66 12.77 -1.85
N PRO A 100 -14.66 13.83 -2.66
CA PRO A 100 -14.81 13.71 -4.12
C PRO A 100 -13.57 13.13 -4.80
N ASN A 101 -12.44 13.03 -4.08
CA ASN A 101 -11.12 12.73 -4.64
C ASN A 101 -10.72 11.26 -4.52
N VAL A 102 -11.65 10.36 -4.23
CA VAL A 102 -11.37 8.93 -4.03
C VAL A 102 -11.99 8.12 -5.15
N HIS A 103 -11.17 7.42 -5.92
CA HIS A 103 -11.60 6.49 -6.95
C HIS A 103 -10.99 5.11 -6.73
N SER A 104 -9.68 5.04 -6.46
CA SER A 104 -8.95 3.79 -6.27
C SER A 104 -9.18 3.20 -4.88
N LEU A 105 -9.24 1.87 -4.81
CA LEU A 105 -9.27 1.10 -3.57
C LEU A 105 -7.87 0.84 -2.99
N TRP A 106 -6.82 1.18 -3.72
CA TRP A 106 -5.43 0.90 -3.38
C TRP A 106 -4.81 2.01 -2.54
N ALA A 107 -5.23 2.09 -1.26
CA ALA A 107 -4.79 3.14 -0.34
C ALA A 107 -3.27 3.24 -0.20
N ARG A 108 -2.54 2.14 -0.33
CA ARG A 108 -1.07 2.12 -0.31
C ARG A 108 -0.45 3.03 -1.36
N ASP A 109 -1.07 3.10 -2.53
CA ASP A 109 -0.53 3.81 -3.69
C ASP A 109 -1.05 5.25 -3.79
N VAL A 110 -2.29 5.47 -3.34
CA VAL A 110 -2.93 6.80 -3.48
C VAL A 110 -2.91 7.64 -2.20
N ALA A 111 -2.63 7.07 -1.03
CA ALA A 111 -2.45 7.81 0.22
C ALA A 111 -0.98 8.25 0.41
N PRO A 112 -0.69 9.19 1.34
CA PRO A 112 0.69 9.58 1.62
C PRO A 112 1.48 8.45 2.29
N VAL A 113 2.79 8.38 2.03
CA VAL A 113 3.71 7.67 2.93
C VAL A 113 4.02 8.57 4.11
N PHE A 114 3.82 8.10 5.34
CA PHE A 114 4.00 8.94 6.53
C PHE A 114 5.40 8.85 7.09
N VAL A 115 6.02 10.01 7.29
CA VAL A 115 7.38 10.19 7.80
C VAL A 115 7.36 10.97 9.12
N ARG A 116 8.41 10.81 9.92
CA ARG A 116 8.62 11.62 11.12
C ARG A 116 9.56 12.78 10.83
N SER A 117 9.15 14.00 11.16
CA SER A 117 10.01 15.17 11.11
C SER A 117 11.03 15.14 12.26
N GLN A 118 12.31 15.23 11.94
CA GLN A 118 13.40 15.30 12.92
C GLN A 118 13.63 16.73 13.42
N ALA A 119 13.13 17.71 12.69
CA ALA A 119 13.19 19.13 13.08
C ALA A 119 12.13 19.54 14.11
N GLY A 120 11.32 18.59 14.60
CA GLY A 120 10.21 18.83 15.51
C GLY A 120 8.87 18.98 14.78
N PRO A 121 7.82 19.38 15.49
CA PRO A 121 6.47 19.48 14.95
C PRO A 121 6.38 20.43 13.76
N VAL A 122 5.71 19.98 12.70
CA VAL A 122 5.43 20.78 11.52
C VAL A 122 4.06 21.45 11.68
N SER A 123 4.03 22.78 11.63
CA SER A 123 2.79 23.53 11.66
C SER A 123 2.04 23.37 10.33
N ILE A 124 0.78 23.02 10.41
CA ILE A 124 -0.06 22.87 9.23
C ILE A 124 -0.51 24.26 8.78
N SER A 125 0.10 24.78 7.72
CA SER A 125 -0.48 25.84 6.91
C SER A 125 -0.96 25.20 5.61
N TRP A 126 -2.26 25.01 5.47
CA TRP A 126 -2.84 24.57 4.21
C TRP A 126 -2.55 25.63 3.16
N GLY A 127 -1.92 25.24 2.06
CA GLY A 127 -1.61 26.10 0.94
C GLY A 127 -2.85 26.77 0.37
N GLU A 128 -2.65 27.91 -0.28
CA GLU A 128 -3.66 28.73 -0.89
C GLU A 128 -4.57 27.94 -1.86
N LYS A 129 -5.76 28.40 -1.98
CA LYS A 129 -7.00 28.12 -2.74
C LYS A 129 -6.99 27.25 -4.02
N ASP A 130 -5.86 26.69 -4.46
CA ASP A 130 -5.73 26.12 -5.83
C ASP A 130 -5.85 24.60 -5.93
N THR A 131 -6.10 23.90 -4.81
CA THR A 131 -6.32 22.45 -4.85
C THR A 131 -7.82 22.17 -4.79
N PRO A 132 -8.45 21.66 -5.86
CA PRO A 132 -9.88 21.33 -5.84
C PRO A 132 -10.19 20.32 -4.74
N GLY A 133 -11.15 20.67 -3.85
CA GLY A 133 -11.61 19.79 -2.78
C GLY A 133 -10.83 19.88 -1.47
N VAL A 134 -9.77 20.68 -1.37
CA VAL A 134 -9.05 20.95 -0.11
C VAL A 134 -9.61 22.22 0.54
N GLY A 135 -10.20 22.08 1.71
CA GLY A 135 -10.76 23.21 2.45
C GLY A 135 -9.67 24.11 3.05
N SER A 136 -9.81 25.43 2.92
CA SER A 136 -8.94 26.41 3.58
C SER A 136 -9.26 26.49 5.07
N GLY A 137 -8.37 26.03 5.94
CA GLY A 137 -8.53 26.12 7.38
C GLY A 137 -7.19 26.15 8.12
N LYS A 138 -7.02 27.13 9.03
CA LYS A 138 -5.94 27.10 10.02
C LYS A 138 -6.35 26.13 11.13
N ARG A 139 -5.67 25.00 11.26
CA ARG A 139 -5.76 24.15 12.45
C ARG A 139 -4.43 24.20 13.21
N ASN A 140 -4.50 24.48 14.50
CA ASN A 140 -3.34 24.59 15.40
C ASN A 140 -2.86 23.21 15.88
N ASN A 141 -2.75 22.22 15.00
CA ASN A 141 -2.16 20.95 15.36
C ASN A 141 -0.74 20.88 14.81
N SER A 142 0.23 20.89 15.71
CA SER A 142 1.61 20.56 15.39
C SER A 142 1.80 19.06 15.61
N SER A 143 2.20 18.34 14.58
CA SER A 143 2.54 16.90 14.64
C SER A 143 3.94 16.70 14.09
N THR A 144 4.68 15.75 14.66
CA THR A 144 5.95 15.31 14.10
C THR A 144 5.75 14.36 12.92
N ILE A 145 4.54 13.78 12.76
CA ILE A 145 4.20 12.89 11.63
C ILE A 145 3.65 13.73 10.47
N VAL A 146 4.25 13.53 9.31
CA VAL A 146 4.00 14.29 8.08
C VAL A 146 3.72 13.31 6.94
N GLY A 147 2.72 13.58 6.12
CA GLY A 147 2.44 12.84 4.89
C GLY A 147 3.40 13.26 3.77
N MET A 148 4.18 12.32 3.23
CA MET A 148 4.97 12.50 2.01
C MET A 148 4.12 12.10 0.82
N ILE A 149 3.77 13.06 -0.03
CA ILE A 149 2.94 12.83 -1.22
C ILE A 149 3.84 12.46 -2.40
N LEU A 150 3.63 11.27 -2.97
CA LEU A 150 4.45 10.70 -4.04
C LEU A 150 3.95 11.04 -5.46
N SER A 151 2.99 11.96 -5.57
CA SER A 151 2.46 12.46 -6.85
C SER A 151 1.90 11.36 -7.76
N PHE A 152 1.07 10.49 -7.23
CA PHE A 152 0.46 9.36 -7.95
C PHE A 152 -0.05 9.74 -9.33
N ASN A 153 0.35 8.98 -10.36
CA ASN A 153 0.06 9.25 -11.77
C ASN A 153 -0.58 8.05 -12.51
N GLN A 154 -1.39 7.25 -11.82
CA GLN A 154 -2.06 6.06 -12.38
C GLN A 154 -1.06 4.99 -12.85
N TRP A 155 -0.11 4.62 -11.95
CA TRP A 155 0.93 3.61 -12.18
C TRP A 155 1.73 3.86 -13.48
N GLY A 156 2.17 5.09 -13.66
CA GLY A 156 2.91 5.46 -14.87
C GLY A 156 2.00 5.79 -16.06
N ARG A 157 0.82 6.34 -15.82
CA ARG A 157 -0.17 6.74 -16.84
C ARG A 157 -0.73 5.56 -17.65
N LYS A 158 -0.75 4.37 -17.05
CA LYS A 158 -1.35 3.19 -17.67
C LYS A 158 -2.88 3.25 -17.68
N ASN A 159 -3.47 3.94 -16.69
CA ASN A 159 -4.89 4.23 -16.62
C ASN A 159 -5.18 5.72 -16.92
N ALA A 160 -6.44 6.02 -17.23
CA ALA A 160 -6.89 7.40 -17.36
C ALA A 160 -6.69 8.17 -16.04
N GLN A 161 -6.30 9.44 -16.14
CA GLN A 161 -6.13 10.28 -14.97
C GLN A 161 -7.47 10.49 -14.27
N THR A 162 -7.50 10.21 -12.97
CA THR A 162 -8.65 10.44 -12.08
C THR A 162 -8.30 11.47 -11.01
N ALA A 163 -9.25 11.77 -10.12
CA ALA A 163 -9.01 12.63 -8.96
C ALA A 163 -8.13 11.96 -7.87
N ASP A 164 -7.68 10.72 -8.04
CA ASP A 164 -6.83 10.01 -7.08
C ASP A 164 -5.49 10.71 -6.81
N SER A 165 -5.00 11.53 -7.73
CA SER A 165 -3.84 12.41 -7.47
C SER A 165 -4.05 13.37 -6.29
N TYR A 166 -5.31 13.63 -5.90
CA TYR A 166 -5.67 14.44 -4.74
C TYR A 166 -6.06 13.61 -3.51
N THR A 167 -6.05 12.28 -3.59
CA THR A 167 -6.39 11.40 -2.45
C THR A 167 -5.37 11.56 -1.34
N ALA A 168 -4.07 11.64 -1.65
CA ALA A 168 -3.02 11.78 -0.65
C ALA A 168 -3.17 13.07 0.21
N PRO A 169 -3.26 14.28 -0.35
CA PRO A 169 -3.49 15.48 0.46
C PRO A 169 -4.82 15.41 1.23
N THR A 170 -5.88 14.87 0.63
CA THR A 170 -7.16 14.70 1.30
C THR A 170 -7.06 13.75 2.50
N ALA A 171 -6.37 12.62 2.36
CA ALA A 171 -6.17 11.67 3.45
C ALA A 171 -5.42 12.32 4.62
N ALA A 172 -4.31 13.02 4.35
CA ALA A 172 -3.57 13.75 5.37
C ALA A 172 -4.46 14.78 6.09
N GLU A 173 -5.27 15.54 5.35
CA GLU A 173 -6.20 16.51 5.92
C GLU A 173 -7.24 15.86 6.85
N LYS A 174 -7.87 14.75 6.41
CA LYS A 174 -8.93 14.06 7.18
C LYS A 174 -8.43 13.50 8.51
N ILE A 175 -7.14 13.13 8.58
CA ILE A 175 -6.50 12.64 9.81
C ILE A 175 -5.67 13.72 10.53
N ASN A 176 -5.80 14.98 10.14
CA ASN A 176 -5.12 16.15 10.73
C ASN A 176 -3.58 16.06 10.71
N LYS A 177 -2.99 15.60 9.61
CA LYS A 177 -1.54 15.60 9.39
C LYS A 177 -1.14 16.64 8.35
N ALA A 178 0.01 17.28 8.56
CA ALA A 178 0.67 18.07 7.53
C ALA A 178 1.15 17.16 6.40
N TYR A 179 1.41 17.74 5.22
CA TYR A 179 2.02 17.00 4.13
C TYR A 179 3.05 17.83 3.36
N VAL A 180 3.93 17.13 2.65
CA VAL A 180 4.93 17.69 1.74
C VAL A 180 4.94 16.89 0.45
N LEU A 181 5.32 17.53 -0.65
CA LEU A 181 5.43 16.87 -1.96
C LEU A 181 6.84 16.30 -2.13
N ALA A 182 6.92 15.04 -2.54
CA ALA A 182 8.17 14.44 -2.99
C ALA A 182 8.56 15.00 -4.39
N PRO A 183 9.86 15.17 -4.69
CA PRO A 183 10.32 15.63 -6.00
C PRO A 183 10.36 14.53 -7.06
N PHE A 184 9.65 13.43 -6.85
CA PHE A 184 9.56 12.27 -7.75
C PHE A 184 8.17 11.64 -7.68
N ILE A 185 7.88 10.81 -8.67
CA ILE A 185 6.64 10.04 -8.75
C ILE A 185 6.92 8.60 -8.30
N ALA A 186 6.11 8.10 -7.38
CA ALA A 186 6.12 6.71 -6.96
C ALA A 186 4.75 6.32 -6.35
N GLU A 187 4.61 5.07 -6.06
CA GLU A 187 3.54 4.50 -5.27
C GLU A 187 4.13 3.88 -4.00
N GLY A 188 3.38 3.92 -2.90
CA GLY A 188 3.85 3.37 -1.61
C GLY A 188 4.16 1.87 -1.67
N GLY A 189 3.44 1.10 -2.51
CA GLY A 189 3.70 -0.32 -2.76
C GLY A 189 5.03 -0.60 -3.47
N GLY A 190 5.56 0.38 -4.19
CA GLY A 190 6.88 0.31 -4.83
C GLY A 190 8.07 0.48 -3.88
N LEU A 191 7.83 0.78 -2.60
CA LEU A 191 8.85 1.10 -1.59
C LEU A 191 8.69 0.19 -0.37
N MET A 192 9.78 -0.41 0.08
CA MET A 192 9.82 -1.25 1.28
C MET A 192 11.03 -0.89 2.13
N TRP A 193 10.85 -0.66 3.44
CA TRP A 193 11.90 -0.12 4.31
C TRP A 193 11.95 -0.81 5.67
N ASP A 194 13.12 -0.72 6.32
CA ASP A 194 13.39 -1.38 7.60
C ASP A 194 13.26 -0.47 8.83
N GLY A 195 13.05 0.84 8.65
CA GLY A 195 13.04 1.82 9.74
C GLY A 195 14.43 2.22 10.24
N GLU A 196 15.51 1.62 9.73
CA GLU A 196 16.90 1.94 10.13
C GLU A 196 17.75 2.46 8.96
N GLY A 197 17.09 2.97 7.91
CA GLY A 197 17.74 3.62 6.78
C GLY A 197 17.98 2.75 5.56
N THR A 198 17.48 1.51 5.54
CA THR A 198 17.51 0.63 4.36
C THR A 198 16.18 0.65 3.62
N MET A 199 16.21 0.74 2.29
CA MET A 199 15.04 0.61 1.42
C MET A 199 15.28 -0.45 0.36
N LEU A 200 14.27 -1.27 0.08
CA LEU A 200 14.17 -2.11 -1.12
C LEU A 200 13.22 -1.44 -2.10
N ALA A 201 13.59 -1.41 -3.38
CA ALA A 201 12.75 -0.88 -4.45
C ALA A 201 13.05 -1.61 -5.77
N THR A 202 12.06 -1.74 -6.65
CA THR A 202 12.30 -2.27 -7.99
C THR A 202 12.67 -1.16 -8.96
N GLU A 203 13.69 -1.40 -9.78
CA GLU A 203 14.09 -0.48 -10.85
C GLU A 203 12.97 -0.32 -11.89
N SER A 204 12.27 -1.41 -12.16
CA SER A 204 11.17 -1.47 -13.12
C SER A 204 10.02 -0.52 -12.79
N ALA A 205 9.69 -0.35 -11.52
CA ALA A 205 8.66 0.61 -11.08
C ALA A 205 9.23 2.03 -10.91
N ILE A 206 10.25 2.18 -10.07
CA ILE A 206 10.71 3.52 -9.62
C ILE A 206 11.50 4.27 -10.68
N LEU A 207 12.39 3.60 -11.41
CA LEU A 207 13.21 4.21 -12.47
C LEU A 207 12.57 4.11 -13.86
N ASN A 208 11.28 3.80 -13.90
CA ASN A 208 10.54 3.75 -15.15
C ASN A 208 10.32 5.17 -15.71
N PRO A 209 10.65 5.41 -17.00
CA PRO A 209 10.41 6.71 -17.63
C PRO A 209 8.95 7.19 -17.64
N ASN A 210 7.98 6.28 -17.46
CA ASN A 210 6.57 6.63 -17.33
C ASN A 210 6.23 7.34 -16.00
N ARG A 211 7.11 7.21 -14.99
CA ARG A 211 7.05 7.93 -13.71
C ARG A 211 8.13 9.00 -13.63
N ASN A 212 9.41 8.62 -13.81
CA ASN A 212 10.56 9.47 -13.53
C ASN A 212 11.50 9.56 -14.76
N PRO A 213 11.08 10.26 -15.84
CA PRO A 213 11.89 10.35 -17.05
C PRO A 213 13.23 11.04 -16.79
N GLY A 214 14.32 10.38 -17.15
CA GLY A 214 15.68 10.92 -17.04
C GLY A 214 16.27 10.92 -15.61
N ILE A 215 15.59 10.37 -14.63
CA ILE A 215 16.12 10.21 -13.27
C ILE A 215 16.93 8.90 -13.18
N ASP A 216 18.20 9.02 -12.78
CA ASP A 216 19.07 7.89 -12.52
C ASP A 216 19.02 7.43 -11.03
N LYS A 217 19.67 6.30 -10.74
CA LYS A 217 19.72 5.74 -9.38
C LYS A 217 20.28 6.73 -8.36
N ALA A 218 21.40 7.40 -8.67
CA ALA A 218 22.06 8.29 -7.73
C ALA A 218 21.18 9.51 -7.37
N THR A 219 20.47 10.04 -8.36
CA THR A 219 19.50 11.12 -8.14
C THR A 219 18.32 10.64 -7.30
N MET A 220 17.77 9.46 -7.60
CA MET A 220 16.66 8.89 -6.83
C MET A 220 17.07 8.58 -5.39
N GLU A 221 18.26 8.01 -5.17
CA GLU A 221 18.82 7.77 -3.82
C GLU A 221 18.98 9.08 -3.03
N SER A 222 19.39 10.16 -3.70
CA SER A 222 19.43 11.50 -3.07
C SER A 222 18.04 11.98 -2.65
N TYR A 223 17.01 11.72 -3.46
CA TYR A 223 15.62 12.03 -3.09
C TYR A 223 15.13 11.16 -1.93
N PHE A 224 15.44 9.87 -1.91
CA PHE A 224 15.08 8.98 -0.80
C PHE A 224 15.78 9.38 0.50
N ALA A 225 17.07 9.77 0.44
CA ALA A 225 17.78 10.30 1.59
C ALA A 225 17.11 11.57 2.13
N HIS A 226 16.70 12.47 1.25
CA HIS A 226 16.06 13.73 1.63
C HIS A 226 14.66 13.54 2.20
N CYS A 227 13.80 12.76 1.49
CA CYS A 227 12.39 12.62 1.83
C CYS A 227 12.11 11.62 2.95
N PHE A 228 13.00 10.63 3.13
CA PHE A 228 12.74 9.47 3.96
C PHE A 228 13.86 9.19 4.98
N GLY A 229 15.02 9.86 4.87
CA GLY A 229 16.19 9.54 5.70
C GLY A 229 16.83 8.19 5.34
N ILE A 230 16.68 7.73 4.11
CA ILE A 230 17.27 6.48 3.64
C ILE A 230 18.78 6.68 3.42
N GLU A 231 19.56 5.79 4.00
CA GLU A 231 21.03 5.77 3.89
C GLU A 231 21.51 4.81 2.80
N LYS A 232 20.72 3.77 2.51
CA LYS A 232 21.05 2.76 1.51
C LYS A 232 19.79 2.23 0.81
N THR A 233 19.77 2.28 -0.52
CA THR A 233 18.74 1.64 -1.34
C THR A 233 19.29 0.37 -1.96
N ILE A 234 18.59 -0.74 -1.78
CA ILE A 234 18.86 -2.02 -2.43
C ILE A 234 17.93 -2.12 -3.64
N TRP A 235 18.51 -2.02 -4.82
CA TRP A 235 17.78 -2.07 -6.07
C TRP A 235 17.58 -3.50 -6.55
N ILE A 236 16.34 -3.84 -6.81
CA ILE A 236 15.94 -5.11 -7.43
C ILE A 236 15.56 -4.81 -8.88
N PRO A 237 16.00 -5.57 -9.87
CA PRO A 237 15.68 -5.28 -11.27
C PRO A 237 14.17 -5.12 -11.52
N GLY A 238 13.36 -6.07 -11.07
CA GLY A 238 11.94 -6.13 -11.34
C GLY A 238 11.64 -6.34 -12.84
N ARG A 239 10.35 -6.38 -13.20
CA ARG A 239 9.90 -6.66 -14.58
C ARG A 239 8.96 -5.56 -15.07
N ARG A 240 9.42 -4.74 -16.01
CA ARG A 240 8.57 -3.71 -16.63
C ARG A 240 7.45 -4.35 -17.43
N GLY A 241 6.21 -3.86 -17.20
CA GLY A 241 5.03 -4.35 -17.90
C GLY A 241 4.58 -5.75 -17.47
N TYR A 242 5.10 -6.28 -16.35
CA TYR A 242 4.64 -7.53 -15.79
C TYR A 242 3.19 -7.44 -15.32
N ASP A 243 2.90 -6.37 -14.61
CA ASP A 243 1.57 -5.99 -14.14
C ASP A 243 1.34 -4.48 -14.27
N ILE A 244 0.22 -3.99 -13.75
CA ILE A 244 -0.12 -2.57 -13.75
C ILE A 244 0.92 -1.72 -13.01
N THR A 245 1.59 -2.28 -12.01
CA THR A 245 2.54 -1.59 -11.12
C THR A 245 3.97 -1.57 -11.64
N ASP A 246 4.32 -2.41 -12.63
CA ASP A 246 5.68 -2.72 -13.07
C ASP A 246 6.49 -3.47 -12.00
N ASP A 247 5.86 -4.44 -11.32
CA ASP A 247 6.47 -5.34 -10.33
C ASP A 247 6.79 -4.63 -8.99
N HIS A 248 5.75 -4.16 -8.27
CA HIS A 248 5.91 -3.55 -6.95
C HIS A 248 6.58 -4.50 -5.95
N ILE A 249 7.45 -3.93 -5.13
CA ILE A 249 8.23 -4.70 -4.15
C ILE A 249 7.37 -5.31 -3.04
N ASP A 250 6.24 -4.71 -2.68
CA ASP A 250 5.36 -5.16 -1.59
C ASP A 250 4.61 -6.47 -1.88
N ALA A 251 4.54 -6.87 -3.17
CA ALA A 251 4.06 -8.18 -3.58
C ALA A 251 5.16 -9.26 -3.58
N LEU A 252 6.44 -8.86 -3.50
CA LEU A 252 7.60 -9.73 -3.63
C LEU A 252 8.32 -9.98 -2.29
N ALA A 253 8.42 -8.93 -1.46
CA ALA A 253 9.21 -8.98 -0.23
C ALA A 253 8.70 -8.03 0.85
N ARG A 254 8.89 -8.38 2.11
CA ARG A 254 8.56 -7.54 3.28
C ARG A 254 9.63 -7.62 4.35
N PHE A 255 9.96 -6.49 4.96
CA PHE A 255 10.77 -6.50 6.18
C PHE A 255 9.94 -7.01 7.36
N ALA A 256 10.49 -7.99 8.08
CA ALA A 256 9.97 -8.41 9.39
C ALA A 256 10.68 -7.67 10.52
N ALA A 257 11.95 -7.37 10.32
CA ALA A 257 12.80 -6.57 11.19
C ALA A 257 14.00 -6.05 10.37
N PRO A 258 14.80 -5.09 10.87
CA PRO A 258 16.03 -4.69 10.22
C PRO A 258 16.94 -5.90 9.96
N GLY A 259 17.33 -6.08 8.69
CA GLY A 259 18.14 -7.23 8.23
C GLY A 259 17.37 -8.54 8.03
N VAL A 260 16.06 -8.60 8.32
CA VAL A 260 15.21 -9.82 8.13
C VAL A 260 14.13 -9.55 7.09
N VAL A 261 14.12 -10.32 6.01
CA VAL A 261 13.22 -10.12 4.87
C VAL A 261 12.44 -11.42 4.56
N LEU A 262 11.13 -11.32 4.57
CA LEU A 262 10.21 -12.34 4.07
C LEU A 262 10.12 -12.21 2.55
N LEU A 263 10.23 -13.31 1.82
CA LEU A 263 10.16 -13.36 0.36
C LEU A 263 8.99 -14.23 -0.09
N GLY A 264 8.14 -13.69 -0.95
CA GLY A 264 7.15 -14.48 -1.66
C GLY A 264 7.85 -15.45 -2.61
N ARG A 265 7.79 -16.75 -2.30
CA ARG A 265 8.38 -17.77 -3.18
C ARG A 265 7.29 -18.37 -4.05
N PRO A 266 7.36 -18.19 -5.38
CA PRO A 266 6.36 -18.71 -6.31
C PRO A 266 6.10 -20.21 -6.12
N PHE A 267 4.86 -20.61 -6.39
CA PHE A 267 4.44 -22.00 -6.26
C PHE A 267 5.09 -22.89 -7.32
N HIS A 268 5.03 -22.47 -8.58
CA HIS A 268 5.60 -23.20 -9.73
C HIS A 268 7.09 -22.93 -9.85
N LYS A 269 7.90 -23.76 -9.19
CA LYS A 269 9.36 -23.60 -9.14
C LYS A 269 10.06 -23.82 -10.48
N ASP A 270 9.42 -24.52 -11.40
CA ASP A 270 9.94 -24.83 -12.74
C ASP A 270 9.52 -23.76 -13.76
N ASP A 271 8.66 -22.81 -13.39
CA ASP A 271 8.31 -21.67 -14.21
C ASP A 271 9.36 -20.57 -14.06
N ALA A 272 10.22 -20.43 -15.08
CA ALA A 272 11.29 -19.45 -15.06
C ALA A 272 10.77 -18.00 -15.00
N TYR A 273 9.60 -17.73 -15.57
CA TYR A 273 9.02 -16.40 -15.58
C TYR A 273 8.46 -16.00 -14.21
N GLU A 274 7.75 -16.92 -13.53
CA GLU A 274 7.29 -16.67 -12.16
C GLU A 274 8.47 -16.53 -11.18
N MET A 275 9.52 -17.33 -11.37
CA MET A 275 10.70 -17.35 -10.50
C MET A 275 11.65 -16.17 -10.69
N GLU A 276 11.53 -15.38 -11.76
CA GLU A 276 12.51 -14.35 -12.14
C GLU A 276 12.78 -13.35 -11.03
N SER A 277 11.73 -12.63 -10.57
CA SER A 277 11.87 -11.60 -9.52
C SER A 277 12.29 -12.19 -8.18
N TYR A 278 11.80 -13.37 -7.82
CA TYR A 278 12.21 -14.07 -6.60
C TYR A 278 13.71 -14.43 -6.62
N LEU A 279 14.22 -14.99 -7.73
CA LEU A 279 15.63 -15.33 -7.85
C LEU A 279 16.52 -14.09 -7.86
N ALA A 280 16.09 -13.01 -8.53
CA ALA A 280 16.80 -11.73 -8.51
C ALA A 280 16.89 -11.17 -7.08
N LEU A 281 15.78 -11.19 -6.33
CA LEU A 281 15.75 -10.80 -4.91
C LEU A 281 16.73 -11.62 -4.07
N LYS A 282 16.69 -12.97 -4.17
CA LYS A 282 17.61 -13.86 -3.43
C LYS A 282 19.07 -13.56 -3.77
N GLN A 283 19.37 -13.33 -5.05
CA GLN A 283 20.73 -13.04 -5.50
C GLN A 283 21.21 -11.69 -4.98
N VAL A 284 20.39 -10.65 -5.04
CA VAL A 284 20.76 -9.31 -4.58
C VAL A 284 20.94 -9.30 -3.06
N LEU A 285 19.95 -9.76 -2.31
CA LEU A 285 20.00 -9.80 -0.83
C LEU A 285 21.13 -10.71 -0.31
N GLY A 286 21.47 -11.77 -1.04
CA GLY A 286 22.59 -12.65 -0.68
C GLY A 286 23.97 -12.00 -0.80
N LYS A 287 24.10 -10.91 -1.58
CA LYS A 287 25.36 -10.18 -1.79
C LYS A 287 25.44 -8.90 -0.98
N GLU A 288 24.31 -8.28 -0.73
CA GLU A 288 24.18 -6.97 -0.09
C GLU A 288 24.17 -7.05 1.45
N THR A 289 24.32 -5.90 2.05
CA THR A 289 24.07 -5.66 3.47
C THR A 289 23.07 -4.51 3.60
N ASP A 290 22.40 -4.41 4.74
CA ASP A 290 21.59 -3.25 5.07
C ASP A 290 22.42 -1.97 5.30
N ALA A 291 21.78 -0.87 5.62
CA ALA A 291 22.42 0.42 5.88
C ALA A 291 23.38 0.39 7.08
N LYS A 292 23.24 -0.57 7.99
CA LYS A 292 24.08 -0.75 9.18
C LYS A 292 25.16 -1.83 9.00
N GLY A 293 25.29 -2.38 7.78
CA GLY A 293 26.30 -3.39 7.43
C GLY A 293 25.92 -4.82 7.82
N ARG A 294 24.68 -5.10 8.26
CA ARG A 294 24.19 -6.45 8.56
C ARG A 294 23.86 -7.20 7.29
N LYS A 295 24.22 -8.47 7.22
CA LYS A 295 23.76 -9.35 6.13
C LYS A 295 22.28 -9.66 6.31
N PHE A 296 21.58 -9.81 5.19
CA PHE A 296 20.17 -10.15 5.20
C PHE A 296 19.96 -11.63 5.55
N THR A 297 19.00 -11.86 6.44
CA THR A 297 18.36 -13.16 6.64
C THR A 297 17.07 -13.18 5.82
N THR A 298 16.97 -14.09 4.85
CA THR A 298 15.78 -14.23 4.00
C THR A 298 14.97 -15.45 4.41
N ILE A 299 13.66 -15.29 4.51
CA ILE A 299 12.70 -16.33 4.87
C ILE A 299 11.72 -16.49 3.73
N ASP A 300 11.70 -17.67 3.13
CA ASP A 300 10.80 -17.99 2.01
C ASP A 300 9.40 -18.29 2.55
N VAL A 301 8.41 -17.54 2.10
CA VAL A 301 6.99 -17.80 2.29
C VAL A 301 6.47 -18.39 0.98
N PRO A 302 6.11 -19.70 0.95
CA PRO A 302 5.58 -20.31 -0.27
C PRO A 302 4.23 -19.69 -0.63
N GLU A 303 4.13 -19.12 -1.84
CA GLU A 303 2.92 -18.49 -2.35
C GLU A 303 1.83 -19.52 -2.72
N PRO A 304 0.57 -19.11 -2.83
CA PRO A 304 -0.51 -20.00 -3.21
C PRO A 304 -0.34 -20.52 -4.64
N ASP A 305 -1.01 -21.62 -4.94
CA ASP A 305 -1.20 -22.07 -6.32
C ASP A 305 -2.22 -21.16 -7.00
N VAL A 306 -1.75 -20.16 -7.74
CA VAL A 306 -2.57 -19.17 -8.40
C VAL A 306 -3.47 -19.80 -9.47
N GLN A 307 -2.97 -20.80 -10.19
CA GLN A 307 -3.75 -21.49 -11.22
C GLN A 307 -4.96 -22.22 -10.63
N ALA A 308 -4.82 -22.73 -9.41
CA ALA A 308 -5.93 -23.37 -8.70
C ALA A 308 -6.96 -22.37 -8.13
N LEU A 309 -6.62 -21.07 -8.10
CA LEU A 309 -7.56 -20.01 -7.68
C LEU A 309 -8.42 -19.51 -8.83
N LEU A 310 -7.95 -19.65 -10.07
CA LEU A 310 -8.68 -19.19 -11.24
C LEU A 310 -9.89 -20.07 -11.52
N GLU A 311 -11.04 -19.46 -11.79
CA GLU A 311 -12.17 -20.17 -12.38
C GLU A 311 -11.78 -20.67 -13.77
N LYS A 312 -12.40 -21.78 -14.19
CA LYS A 312 -11.95 -22.58 -15.34
C LYS A 312 -11.83 -21.83 -16.67
N ASP A 313 -12.46 -20.67 -16.79
CA ASP A 313 -12.52 -19.84 -17.99
C ASP A 313 -12.07 -18.37 -17.74
N TYR A 314 -11.51 -18.08 -16.55
CA TYR A 314 -11.05 -16.74 -16.22
C TYR A 314 -9.57 -16.59 -16.57
N HIS A 315 -9.29 -15.74 -17.55
CA HIS A 315 -7.93 -15.36 -17.97
C HIS A 315 -7.77 -13.85 -17.81
N PRO A 316 -7.35 -13.36 -16.63
CA PRO A 316 -7.10 -11.93 -16.44
C PRO A 316 -5.99 -11.47 -17.40
N GLU A 317 -6.13 -10.26 -17.95
CA GLU A 317 -5.12 -9.64 -18.84
C GLU A 317 -3.77 -9.46 -18.14
N SER A 318 -3.79 -9.14 -16.85
CA SER A 318 -2.64 -9.22 -15.94
C SER A 318 -2.93 -10.34 -14.95
N GLY A 319 -2.02 -11.30 -14.80
CA GLY A 319 -2.20 -12.40 -13.85
C GLY A 319 -2.55 -11.90 -12.45
N PRO A 320 -3.31 -12.68 -11.66
CA PRO A 320 -3.70 -12.29 -10.31
C PRO A 320 -2.48 -12.13 -9.40
N VAL A 321 -2.50 -11.12 -8.53
CA VAL A 321 -1.47 -10.88 -7.52
C VAL A 321 -1.90 -11.53 -6.21
N ALA A 322 -1.70 -12.82 -6.07
CA ALA A 322 -2.00 -13.57 -4.84
C ALA A 322 -0.70 -13.80 -4.06
N SER A 323 -0.41 -12.95 -3.10
CA SER A 323 0.83 -13.01 -2.31
C SER A 323 0.56 -12.97 -0.81
N TYR A 324 1.05 -13.97 -0.07
CA TYR A 324 0.99 -14.00 1.40
C TYR A 324 1.87 -12.92 2.02
N VAL A 325 2.93 -12.46 1.34
CA VAL A 325 3.76 -11.38 1.86
C VAL A 325 3.11 -10.00 1.72
N ASN A 326 1.98 -9.90 1.01
CA ASN A 326 1.17 -8.68 0.93
C ASN A 326 0.24 -8.54 2.16
N PHE A 327 0.77 -8.76 3.37
CA PHE A 327 0.09 -8.60 4.65
C PHE A 327 0.19 -7.17 5.20
N HIS A 328 -0.67 -6.82 6.17
CA HIS A 328 -0.61 -5.56 6.89
C HIS A 328 -0.27 -5.77 8.37
N ILE A 329 0.64 -4.96 8.89
CA ILE A 329 1.01 -4.97 10.32
C ILE A 329 0.14 -3.95 11.05
N VAL A 330 -0.41 -4.33 12.19
CA VAL A 330 -1.19 -3.45 13.08
C VAL A 330 -0.71 -3.57 14.51
N ASN A 331 -1.14 -2.68 15.40
CA ASN A 331 -0.81 -2.73 16.82
C ASN A 331 -1.28 -4.06 17.44
N GLY A 332 -0.35 -4.98 17.70
CA GLY A 332 -0.64 -6.26 18.35
C GLY A 332 -1.06 -7.41 17.43
N ALA A 333 -1.13 -7.20 16.10
CA ALA A 333 -1.42 -8.27 15.15
C ALA A 333 -0.73 -8.07 13.79
N VAL A 334 -0.77 -9.12 12.97
CA VAL A 334 -0.46 -9.10 11.53
C VAL A 334 -1.68 -9.63 10.80
N ILE A 335 -2.21 -8.85 9.87
CA ILE A 335 -3.38 -9.21 9.06
C ILE A 335 -2.88 -9.87 7.77
N VAL A 336 -3.02 -11.19 7.69
CA VAL A 336 -2.44 -12.03 6.63
C VAL A 336 -3.54 -12.48 5.66
N PRO A 337 -3.34 -12.39 4.35
CA PRO A 337 -4.31 -12.93 3.40
C PRO A 337 -4.40 -14.46 3.50
N ALA A 338 -5.59 -15.00 3.22
CA ALA A 338 -5.85 -16.41 3.02
C ALA A 338 -6.55 -16.59 1.67
N PHE A 339 -6.15 -17.60 0.91
CA PHE A 339 -6.67 -17.81 -0.45
C PHE A 339 -7.55 -19.07 -0.54
N GLY A 340 -7.83 -19.78 0.60
CA GLY A 340 -8.62 -21.01 0.69
C GLY A 340 -7.87 -22.25 0.30
N GLN A 341 -6.60 -22.19 0.32
CA GLN A 341 -5.71 -23.34 0.22
C GLN A 341 -5.26 -23.71 1.65
N GLU A 342 -6.12 -24.38 2.37
CA GLU A 342 -6.09 -24.55 3.84
C GLU A 342 -4.68 -24.80 4.41
N GLN A 343 -3.95 -25.77 3.85
CA GLN A 343 -2.61 -26.11 4.34
C GLN A 343 -1.61 -24.96 4.04
N ARG A 344 -1.70 -24.31 2.88
CA ARG A 344 -0.82 -23.20 2.51
C ARG A 344 -1.12 -21.96 3.29
N ASP A 345 -2.41 -21.65 3.47
CA ASP A 345 -2.86 -20.53 4.29
C ASP A 345 -2.34 -20.70 5.74
N ALA A 346 -2.42 -21.91 6.29
CA ALA A 346 -1.90 -22.22 7.62
C ALA A 346 -0.37 -22.12 7.72
N ASP A 347 0.36 -22.64 6.72
CA ASP A 347 1.83 -22.59 6.67
C ASP A 347 2.32 -21.13 6.53
N ALA A 348 1.71 -20.33 5.67
CA ALA A 348 2.03 -18.92 5.51
C ALA A 348 1.76 -18.14 6.80
N ALA A 349 0.60 -18.32 7.42
CA ALA A 349 0.27 -17.70 8.69
C ALA A 349 1.27 -18.03 9.80
N ARG A 350 1.68 -19.30 9.90
CA ARG A 350 2.71 -19.73 10.85
C ARG A 350 4.07 -19.11 10.57
N LEU A 351 4.56 -19.18 9.33
CA LEU A 351 5.88 -18.65 8.94
C LEU A 351 5.96 -17.14 9.18
N ILE A 352 4.91 -16.40 8.79
CA ILE A 352 4.83 -14.97 9.02
C ILE A 352 4.73 -14.69 10.53
N GLY A 353 3.85 -15.39 11.25
CA GLY A 353 3.64 -15.18 12.68
C GLY A 353 4.90 -15.41 13.52
N GLU A 354 5.75 -16.35 13.15
CA GLU A 354 7.05 -16.61 13.79
C GLU A 354 7.99 -15.41 13.72
N GLN A 355 7.80 -14.52 12.74
CA GLN A 355 8.65 -13.33 12.55
C GLN A 355 8.16 -12.11 13.35
N PHE A 356 6.97 -12.17 13.91
CA PHE A 356 6.37 -11.07 14.68
C PHE A 356 6.01 -11.51 16.10
N PRO A 357 7.01 -11.84 16.96
CA PRO A 357 6.76 -12.31 18.31
C PRO A 357 5.93 -11.27 19.10
N GLY A 358 4.90 -11.74 19.78
CA GLY A 358 3.97 -10.90 20.53
C GLY A 358 2.82 -10.31 19.73
N ARG A 359 2.79 -10.48 18.40
CA ARG A 359 1.63 -10.13 17.56
C ARG A 359 0.78 -11.37 17.26
N LYS A 360 -0.52 -11.21 17.22
CA LYS A 360 -1.44 -12.25 16.74
C LYS A 360 -1.43 -12.30 15.22
N VAL A 361 -1.72 -13.46 14.65
CA VAL A 361 -2.00 -13.59 13.23
C VAL A 361 -3.51 -13.63 13.03
N GLU A 362 -4.04 -12.69 12.28
CA GLU A 362 -5.43 -12.65 11.83
C GLU A 362 -5.48 -12.91 10.33
N GLN A 363 -6.09 -14.01 9.90
CA GLN A 363 -6.24 -14.31 8.48
C GLN A 363 -7.55 -13.72 7.93
N VAL A 364 -7.45 -13.10 6.76
CA VAL A 364 -8.60 -12.58 6.01
C VAL A 364 -8.67 -13.29 4.66
N ARG A 365 -9.82 -13.93 4.39
CA ARG A 365 -10.07 -14.60 3.11
C ARG A 365 -10.18 -13.56 2.00
N LEU A 366 -9.39 -13.76 0.93
CA LEU A 366 -9.40 -12.96 -0.28
C LEU A 366 -9.64 -13.85 -1.51
N TYR A 367 -10.34 -13.28 -2.46
CA TYR A 367 -10.51 -13.81 -3.81
C TYR A 367 -10.55 -12.67 -4.84
N GLN A 368 -11.33 -11.61 -4.59
CA GLN A 368 -11.52 -10.51 -5.54
C GLN A 368 -10.29 -9.59 -5.61
N LEU A 369 -9.71 -9.21 -4.47
CA LEU A 369 -8.56 -8.31 -4.48
C LEU A 369 -7.35 -8.85 -5.26
N PRO A 370 -6.96 -10.14 -5.11
CA PRO A 370 -5.94 -10.74 -5.96
C PRO A 370 -6.24 -10.67 -7.45
N MET A 371 -7.49 -10.89 -7.85
CA MET A 371 -7.91 -10.83 -9.26
C MET A 371 -7.83 -9.41 -9.83
N GLN A 372 -7.89 -8.39 -8.97
CA GLN A 372 -7.75 -6.98 -9.33
C GLN A 372 -6.32 -6.45 -9.20
N GLY A 373 -5.35 -7.31 -8.89
CA GLY A 373 -3.93 -6.99 -8.91
C GLY A 373 -3.33 -6.54 -7.58
N GLY A 374 -3.91 -6.90 -6.43
CA GLY A 374 -3.33 -6.57 -5.14
C GLY A 374 -3.85 -7.36 -3.95
N GLY A 375 -3.44 -6.98 -2.74
CA GLY A 375 -3.79 -7.65 -1.50
C GLY A 375 -4.07 -6.68 -0.35
N ILE A 376 -3.85 -7.16 0.88
CA ILE A 376 -4.15 -6.40 2.10
C ILE A 376 -3.24 -5.19 2.23
N HIS A 377 -1.93 -5.35 1.97
CA HIS A 377 -0.98 -4.23 2.05
C HIS A 377 -1.31 -3.13 1.04
N CYS A 378 -1.60 -3.50 -0.20
CA CYS A 378 -1.98 -2.56 -1.25
C CYS A 378 -3.24 -1.74 -0.90
N ALA A 379 -4.18 -2.34 -0.16
CA ALA A 379 -5.42 -1.69 0.26
C ALA A 379 -5.31 -0.85 1.55
N THR A 380 -4.12 -0.79 2.17
CA THR A 380 -3.91 -0.17 3.48
C THR A 380 -2.69 0.74 3.53
N GLN A 381 -2.75 1.81 4.34
CA GLN A 381 -1.60 2.68 4.62
C GLN A 381 -1.55 2.97 6.12
N GLN A 382 -0.45 2.59 6.78
CA GLN A 382 -0.24 2.89 8.20
C GLN A 382 0.14 4.36 8.41
N VAL A 383 -0.28 4.87 9.56
CA VAL A 383 0.14 6.18 10.09
C VAL A 383 0.91 5.91 11.38
N PRO A 384 2.21 6.17 11.44
CA PRO A 384 3.00 5.94 12.65
C PRO A 384 2.51 6.84 13.80
N ALA A 385 2.56 6.34 15.03
CA ALA A 385 2.38 7.17 16.22
C ALA A 385 3.58 8.12 16.42
N GLU A 386 3.34 9.22 17.13
CA GLU A 386 4.40 10.17 17.53
C GLU A 386 5.40 9.57 18.52
#